data_8d8a11c11a4d7112bcbfbda10a1e2080
#
_entry.id   8d8a11c11a4d7112bcbfbda10a1e2080
#
_cell.length_a   1.000
_cell.length_b   1.000
_cell.length_c   1.000
_cell.angle_alpha   90.00
_cell.angle_beta   90.00
_cell.angle_gamma   90.00
#
_symmetry.space_group_name_H-M   'P 1'
#
loop_
_entity.id
_entity.type
_entity.pdbx_description
1 polymer ?
#
loop_
_entity_poly.entity_id
_entity_poly.type
_entity_poly.pdbx_seq_one_letter_code
_entity_poly.pdbx_strand_id
1 'polypeptide(L)'
;MTIASTIARIILGLLFVLAGLVPFVFPSPPPQPGMAGTVFHALSASHWMLFVGFAQLLIGISFLSNRFVPLALIMLAAFLYNSFAVHLVTSPALLPLPLLATVLGLLAALPYRALFAPIFAAKPEVSGSAKGATVRDAFS
;
A
#
# COMPACT_ATOMS: atom_id res chain seq x y z
N MET A 1 -20.84 -0.73 2.40
CA MET A 1 -19.63 -1.57 2.39
C MET A 1 -20.08 -3.02 2.41
N THR A 2 -19.51 -3.90 1.61
CA THR A 2 -19.81 -5.33 1.68
C THR A 2 -19.07 -5.97 2.85
N ILE A 3 -19.63 -7.03 3.43
CA ILE A 3 -19.00 -7.78 4.53
C ILE A 3 -17.58 -8.25 4.11
N ALA A 4 -17.46 -8.76 2.87
CA ALA A 4 -16.17 -9.23 2.32
C ALA A 4 -15.10 -8.13 2.31
N SER A 5 -15.45 -6.90 1.90
CA SER A 5 -14.53 -5.77 1.90
C SER A 5 -14.08 -5.39 3.32
N THR A 6 -15.00 -5.43 4.29
CA THR A 6 -14.68 -5.14 5.70
C THR A 6 -13.74 -6.21 6.28
N ILE A 7 -14.03 -7.48 6.04
CA ILE A 7 -13.19 -8.59 6.50
C ILE A 7 -11.80 -8.51 5.87
N ALA A 8 -11.71 -8.32 4.55
CA ALA A 8 -10.44 -8.19 3.84
C ALA A 8 -9.59 -7.03 4.41
N ARG A 9 -10.22 -5.89 4.67
CA ARG A 9 -9.56 -4.72 5.27
C ARG A 9 -9.02 -5.00 6.67
N ILE A 10 -9.80 -5.68 7.52
CA ILE A 10 -9.36 -6.03 8.89
C ILE A 10 -8.19 -7.02 8.84
N ILE A 11 -8.27 -8.04 7.99
CA ILE A 11 -7.18 -9.02 7.82
C ILE A 11 -5.91 -8.33 7.35
N LEU A 12 -5.98 -7.49 6.31
CA LEU A 12 -4.85 -6.70 5.85
C LEU A 12 -4.28 -5.81 6.95
N GLY A 13 -5.15 -5.13 7.69
CA GLY A 13 -4.74 -4.25 8.78
C GLY A 13 -3.95 -5.01 9.84
N LEU A 14 -4.43 -6.16 10.28
CA LEU A 14 -3.73 -7.01 11.25
C LEU A 14 -2.41 -7.53 10.69
N LEU A 15 -2.39 -8.06 9.47
CA LEU A 15 -1.17 -8.57 8.83
C LEU A 15 -0.10 -7.48 8.74
N PHE A 16 -0.47 -6.27 8.31
CA PHE A 16 0.45 -5.17 8.12
C PHE A 16 0.94 -4.58 9.44
N VAL A 17 0.10 -4.52 10.49
CA VAL A 17 0.55 -4.10 11.82
C VAL A 17 1.53 -5.12 12.40
N LEU A 18 1.20 -6.41 12.35
CA LEU A 18 2.09 -7.45 12.87
C LEU A 18 3.42 -7.48 12.12
N ALA A 19 3.40 -7.47 10.79
CA ALA A 19 4.61 -7.44 9.97
C ALA A 19 5.42 -6.15 10.20
N GLY A 20 4.74 -5.02 10.34
CA GLY A 20 5.37 -3.71 10.57
C GLY A 20 6.05 -3.59 11.92
N LEU A 21 5.61 -4.33 12.94
CA LEU A 21 6.25 -4.35 14.25
C LEU A 21 7.54 -5.18 14.27
N VAL A 22 7.68 -6.16 13.38
CA VAL A 22 8.82 -7.09 13.38
C VAL A 22 10.18 -6.39 13.41
N PRO A 23 10.49 -5.39 12.56
CA PRO A 23 11.79 -4.74 12.57
C PRO A 23 12.10 -3.96 13.85
N PHE A 24 11.09 -3.55 14.59
CA PHE A 24 11.25 -2.82 15.86
C PHE A 24 11.47 -3.77 17.03
N VAL A 25 10.86 -4.95 16.99
CA VAL A 25 10.99 -5.96 18.04
C VAL A 25 12.22 -6.84 17.82
N PHE A 26 12.55 -7.14 16.57
CA PHE A 26 13.66 -7.98 16.16
C PHE A 26 14.57 -7.24 15.16
N PRO A 27 15.35 -6.26 15.62
CA PRO A 27 16.18 -5.44 14.73
C PRO A 27 17.30 -6.20 14.04
N SER A 28 17.72 -7.33 14.62
CA SER A 28 18.79 -8.19 14.08
C SER A 28 18.25 -9.62 13.96
N PRO A 29 17.54 -9.94 12.89
CA PRO A 29 17.03 -11.29 12.67
C PRO A 29 18.18 -12.28 12.45
N PRO A 30 17.97 -13.57 12.77
CA PRO A 30 18.98 -14.59 12.57
C PRO A 30 19.38 -14.70 11.10
N PRO A 31 20.66 -15.03 10.81
CA PRO A 31 21.13 -15.23 9.45
C PRO A 31 20.29 -16.26 8.71
N GLN A 32 19.87 -15.92 7.50
CA GLN A 32 19.15 -16.84 6.62
C GLN A 32 20.03 -17.20 5.42
N PRO A 33 19.96 -18.44 4.92
CA PRO A 33 20.74 -18.86 3.75
C PRO A 33 20.23 -18.23 2.46
N GLY A 34 21.14 -18.16 1.46
CA GLY A 34 20.81 -17.74 0.11
C GLY A 34 20.72 -16.23 -0.10
N MET A 35 20.33 -15.84 -1.31
CA MET A 35 20.24 -14.43 -1.72
C MET A 35 19.25 -13.63 -0.87
N ALA A 36 18.12 -14.23 -0.54
CA ALA A 36 17.12 -13.59 0.33
C ALA A 36 17.72 -13.22 1.68
N GLY A 37 18.46 -14.13 2.30
CA GLY A 37 19.13 -13.87 3.57
C GLY A 37 20.17 -12.77 3.47
N THR A 38 20.98 -12.75 2.41
CA THR A 38 21.97 -11.69 2.17
C THR A 38 21.32 -10.32 2.03
N VAL A 39 20.29 -10.20 1.20
CA VAL A 39 19.55 -8.95 0.99
C VAL A 39 18.89 -8.50 2.29
N PHE A 40 18.22 -9.41 3.00
CA PHE A 40 17.51 -9.08 4.23
C PHE A 40 18.48 -8.64 5.34
N HIS A 41 19.64 -9.29 5.45
CA HIS A 41 20.69 -8.90 6.39
C HIS A 41 21.24 -7.50 6.08
N ALA A 42 21.52 -7.19 4.81
CA ALA A 42 22.01 -5.88 4.40
C ALA A 42 21.00 -4.76 4.70
N LEU A 43 19.69 -5.00 4.42
CA LEU A 43 18.62 -4.07 4.71
C LEU A 43 18.43 -3.86 6.23
N SER A 44 18.59 -4.92 7.03
CA SER A 44 18.50 -4.82 8.49
C SER A 44 19.70 -4.07 9.07
N ALA A 45 20.91 -4.37 8.61
CA ALA A 45 22.14 -3.70 9.05
C ALA A 45 22.16 -2.20 8.71
N SER A 46 21.54 -1.81 7.59
CA SER A 46 21.39 -0.39 7.18
C SER A 46 20.21 0.32 7.84
N HIS A 47 19.48 -0.33 8.74
CA HIS A 47 18.24 0.16 9.36
C HIS A 47 17.09 0.44 8.37
N TRP A 48 17.25 0.05 7.09
CA TRP A 48 16.21 0.23 6.07
C TRP A 48 14.89 -0.46 6.43
N MET A 49 14.99 -1.61 7.11
CA MET A 49 13.81 -2.37 7.54
C MET A 49 12.92 -1.60 8.53
N LEU A 50 13.45 -0.63 9.27
CA LEU A 50 12.63 0.24 10.13
C LEU A 50 11.69 1.13 9.31
N PHE A 51 12.16 1.66 8.17
CA PHE A 51 11.31 2.46 7.26
C PHE A 51 10.24 1.58 6.60
N VAL A 52 10.60 0.36 6.21
CA VAL A 52 9.64 -0.63 5.69
C VAL A 52 8.58 -0.94 6.75
N GLY A 53 8.99 -1.22 7.99
CA GLY A 53 8.10 -1.47 9.11
C GLY A 53 7.18 -0.28 9.40
N PHE A 54 7.71 0.94 9.38
CA PHE A 54 6.93 2.15 9.58
C PHE A 54 5.85 2.32 8.49
N ALA A 55 6.20 2.11 7.22
CA ALA A 55 5.22 2.15 6.13
C ALA A 55 4.13 1.10 6.30
N GLN A 56 4.49 -0.12 6.71
CA GLN A 56 3.52 -1.18 7.01
C GLN A 56 2.60 -0.82 8.18
N LEU A 57 3.12 -0.21 9.25
CA LEU A 57 2.32 0.26 10.37
C LEU A 57 1.31 1.32 9.94
N LEU A 58 1.73 2.31 9.13
CA LEU A 58 0.83 3.33 8.59
C LEU A 58 -0.32 2.71 7.78
N ILE A 59 -0.01 1.77 6.88
CA ILE A 59 -1.00 1.05 6.09
C ILE A 59 -1.95 0.26 7.01
N GLY A 60 -1.40 -0.52 7.93
CA GLY A 60 -2.16 -1.39 8.81
C GLY A 60 -3.08 -0.62 9.75
N ILE A 61 -2.58 0.42 10.40
CA ILE A 61 -3.36 1.28 11.30
C ILE A 61 -4.48 2.01 10.53
N SER A 62 -4.21 2.48 9.31
CA SER A 62 -5.22 3.12 8.46
C SER A 62 -6.35 2.16 8.11
N PHE A 63 -6.05 0.90 7.81
CA PHE A 63 -7.05 -0.12 7.56
C PHE A 63 -7.87 -0.47 8.81
N LEU A 64 -7.23 -0.67 9.97
CA LEU A 64 -7.92 -1.02 11.20
C LEU A 64 -8.80 0.11 11.73
N SER A 65 -8.29 1.34 11.71
CA SER A 65 -9.04 2.52 12.15
C SER A 65 -10.16 2.94 11.18
N ASN A 66 -10.23 2.35 9.98
CA ASN A 66 -11.12 2.76 8.89
C ASN A 66 -10.96 4.23 8.50
N ARG A 67 -9.76 4.78 8.67
CA ARG A 67 -9.43 6.17 8.35
C ARG A 67 -8.35 6.17 7.26
N PHE A 68 -8.48 7.11 6.32
CA PHE A 68 -7.53 7.25 5.20
C PHE A 68 -7.38 5.97 4.34
N VAL A 69 -8.43 5.14 4.27
CA VAL A 69 -8.40 3.86 3.54
C VAL A 69 -7.98 4.03 2.06
N PRO A 70 -8.46 5.02 1.30
CA PRO A 70 -7.99 5.22 -0.09
C PRO A 70 -6.48 5.51 -0.17
N LEU A 71 -5.94 6.28 0.76
CA LEU A 71 -4.50 6.54 0.83
C LEU A 71 -3.72 5.26 1.18
N ALA A 72 -4.22 4.50 2.16
CA ALA A 72 -3.62 3.21 2.53
C ALA A 72 -3.61 2.21 1.36
N LEU A 73 -4.63 2.21 0.51
CA LEU A 73 -4.68 1.38 -0.70
C LEU A 73 -3.62 1.78 -1.73
N ILE A 74 -3.36 3.08 -1.90
CA ILE A 74 -2.28 3.56 -2.79
C ILE A 74 -0.92 3.15 -2.22
N MET A 75 -0.69 3.34 -0.93
CA MET A 75 0.54 2.92 -0.25
C MET A 75 0.72 1.40 -0.33
N LEU A 76 -0.36 0.64 -0.15
CA LEU A 76 -0.36 -0.82 -0.30
C LEU A 76 0.06 -1.24 -1.72
N ALA A 77 -0.48 -0.60 -2.76
CA ALA A 77 -0.13 -0.92 -4.14
C ALA A 77 1.36 -0.71 -4.42
N ALA A 78 1.93 0.41 -3.95
CA ALA A 78 3.37 0.67 -4.06
C ALA A 78 4.20 -0.34 -3.27
N PHE A 79 3.75 -0.70 -2.06
CA PHE A 79 4.39 -1.71 -1.23
C PHE A 79 4.37 -3.09 -1.90
N LEU A 80 3.24 -3.49 -2.45
CA LEU A 80 3.08 -4.78 -3.13
C LEU A 80 3.96 -4.87 -4.38
N TYR A 81 4.08 -3.79 -5.16
CA TYR A 81 5.00 -3.75 -6.30
C TYR A 81 6.43 -4.11 -5.88
N ASN A 82 6.94 -3.46 -4.82
CA ASN A 82 8.27 -3.77 -4.29
C ASN A 82 8.34 -5.19 -3.71
N SER A 83 7.30 -5.64 -3.01
CA SER A 83 7.24 -6.98 -2.44
C SER A 83 7.30 -8.05 -3.52
N PHE A 84 6.55 -7.90 -4.62
CA PHE A 84 6.64 -8.80 -5.77
C PHE A 84 8.04 -8.83 -6.37
N ALA A 85 8.65 -7.67 -6.60
CA ALA A 85 9.99 -7.58 -7.17
C ALA A 85 11.02 -8.30 -6.30
N VAL A 86 11.01 -8.06 -4.98
CA VAL A 86 11.91 -8.73 -4.04
C VAL A 86 11.68 -10.24 -4.02
N HIS A 87 10.45 -10.70 -3.86
CA HIS A 87 10.16 -12.14 -3.77
C HIS A 87 10.44 -12.87 -5.08
N LEU A 88 10.14 -12.25 -6.22
CA LEU A 88 10.43 -12.84 -7.53
C LEU A 88 11.91 -13.09 -7.73
N VAL A 89 12.76 -12.16 -7.29
CA VAL A 89 14.22 -12.24 -7.50
C VAL A 89 14.90 -13.07 -6.41
N THR A 90 14.46 -12.96 -5.15
CA THR A 90 15.19 -13.55 -4.02
C THR A 90 14.58 -14.84 -3.48
N SER A 91 13.26 -14.98 -3.51
CA SER A 91 12.54 -16.09 -2.86
C SER A 91 11.20 -16.39 -3.57
N PRO A 92 11.21 -17.00 -4.77
CA PRO A 92 9.97 -17.24 -5.52
C PRO A 92 8.94 -18.09 -4.76
N ALA A 93 9.37 -18.93 -3.84
CA ALA A 93 8.48 -19.74 -3.00
C ALA A 93 7.57 -18.90 -2.08
N LEU A 94 7.94 -17.64 -1.81
CA LEU A 94 7.15 -16.72 -0.96
C LEU A 94 6.22 -15.81 -1.75
N LEU A 95 6.15 -15.93 -3.08
CA LEU A 95 5.20 -15.19 -3.93
C LEU A 95 3.72 -15.31 -3.52
N PRO A 96 3.24 -16.41 -2.93
CA PRO A 96 1.87 -16.47 -2.43
C PRO A 96 1.51 -15.38 -1.41
N LEU A 97 2.48 -14.86 -0.65
CA LEU A 97 2.24 -13.80 0.35
C LEU A 97 1.78 -12.47 -0.29
N PRO A 98 2.55 -11.86 -1.22
CA PRO A 98 2.09 -10.65 -1.89
C PRO A 98 0.87 -10.90 -2.78
N LEU A 99 0.67 -12.10 -3.33
CA LEU A 99 -0.54 -12.46 -4.07
C LEU A 99 -1.77 -12.41 -3.17
N LEU A 100 -1.72 -13.03 -2.00
CA LEU A 100 -2.81 -12.98 -1.01
C LEU A 100 -3.13 -11.55 -0.61
N ALA A 101 -2.10 -10.76 -0.29
CA ALA A 101 -2.28 -9.35 0.07
C ALA A 101 -2.88 -8.52 -1.08
N THR A 102 -2.55 -8.85 -2.33
CA THR A 102 -3.16 -8.22 -3.52
C THR A 102 -4.65 -8.54 -3.62
N VAL A 103 -5.04 -9.80 -3.48
CA VAL A 103 -6.46 -10.21 -3.51
C VAL A 103 -7.25 -9.52 -2.42
N LEU A 104 -6.74 -9.51 -1.20
CA LEU A 104 -7.37 -8.81 -0.08
C LEU A 104 -7.44 -7.30 -0.32
N GLY A 105 -6.40 -6.71 -0.91
CA GLY A 105 -6.35 -5.29 -1.26
C GLY A 105 -7.42 -4.93 -2.30
N LEU A 106 -7.59 -5.75 -3.34
CA LEU A 106 -8.64 -5.56 -4.33
C LEU A 106 -10.04 -5.64 -3.72
N LEU A 107 -10.28 -6.62 -2.83
CA LEU A 107 -11.55 -6.74 -2.11
C LEU A 107 -11.80 -5.52 -1.21
N ALA A 108 -10.79 -5.04 -0.51
CA ALA A 108 -10.87 -3.84 0.33
C ALA A 108 -11.11 -2.57 -0.50
N ALA A 109 -10.63 -2.52 -1.75
CA ALA A 109 -10.77 -1.38 -2.66
C ALA A 109 -12.16 -1.26 -3.29
N LEU A 110 -12.95 -2.34 -3.36
CA LEU A 110 -14.25 -2.34 -4.05
C LEU A 110 -15.18 -1.18 -3.69
N PRO A 111 -15.35 -0.80 -2.39
CA PRO A 111 -16.22 0.33 -2.03
C PRO A 111 -15.68 1.69 -2.51
N TYR A 112 -14.37 1.77 -2.78
CA TYR A 112 -13.67 3.01 -3.13
C TYR A 112 -13.39 3.15 -4.62
N ARG A 113 -13.86 2.21 -5.47
CA ARG A 113 -13.58 2.18 -6.91
C ARG A 113 -13.87 3.48 -7.63
N ALA A 114 -14.93 4.19 -7.24
CA ALA A 114 -15.30 5.47 -7.83
C ALA A 114 -14.25 6.58 -7.57
N LEU A 115 -13.53 6.51 -6.43
CA LEU A 115 -12.47 7.47 -6.10
C LEU A 115 -11.21 7.24 -6.93
N PHE A 116 -10.98 5.98 -7.37
CA PHE A 116 -9.82 5.63 -8.18
C PHE A 116 -10.07 5.77 -9.69
N ALA A 117 -11.33 5.80 -10.14
CA ALA A 117 -11.66 5.91 -11.56
C ALA A 117 -10.98 7.10 -12.28
N PRO A 118 -10.89 8.31 -11.70
CA PRO A 118 -10.19 9.43 -12.33
C PRO A 118 -8.69 9.22 -12.51
N ILE A 119 -8.06 8.41 -11.66
CA ILE A 119 -6.61 8.11 -11.72
C ILE A 119 -6.27 7.33 -13.00
N PHE A 120 -7.21 6.50 -13.47
CA PHE A 120 -7.05 5.70 -14.69
C PHE A 120 -7.56 6.41 -15.94
N ALA A 121 -8.09 7.63 -15.82
CA ALA A 121 -8.51 8.41 -16.97
C ALA A 121 -7.29 8.94 -17.75
N ALA A 122 -7.23 8.66 -19.05
CA ALA A 122 -6.13 9.12 -19.92
C ALA A 122 -6.04 10.65 -19.98
N LYS A 123 -7.14 11.35 -19.77
CA LYS A 123 -7.23 12.81 -19.67
C LYS A 123 -8.10 13.16 -18.45
N PRO A 124 -7.52 13.31 -17.26
CA PRO A 124 -8.27 13.71 -16.08
C PRO A 124 -8.78 15.14 -16.28
N GLU A 125 -10.07 15.37 -16.02
CA GLU A 125 -10.61 16.72 -15.92
C GLU A 125 -10.10 17.35 -14.62
N VAL A 126 -9.28 18.40 -14.77
CA VAL A 126 -8.85 19.20 -13.62
C VAL A 126 -10.04 20.10 -13.25
N SER A 127 -10.67 19.81 -12.13
CA SER A 127 -11.71 20.66 -11.53
C SER A 127 -11.08 22.01 -11.21
N GLY A 128 -11.31 23.02 -12.05
CA GLY A 128 -10.69 24.34 -11.90
C GLY A 128 -10.53 25.12 -13.19
N SER A 129 -10.84 24.53 -14.34
CA SER A 129 -11.12 25.33 -15.53
C SER A 129 -12.50 25.98 -15.34
N ALA A 130 -12.55 26.98 -14.45
CA ALA A 130 -13.60 27.98 -14.51
C ALA A 130 -13.61 28.48 -15.96
N LYS A 131 -14.64 28.10 -16.72
CA LYS A 131 -14.99 28.80 -17.95
C LYS A 131 -14.81 30.28 -17.65
N GLY A 132 -13.88 30.91 -18.35
CA GLY A 132 -13.68 32.34 -18.23
C GLY A 132 -15.03 33.04 -18.38
N ALA A 133 -15.54 33.51 -17.27
CA ALA A 133 -16.44 34.64 -17.25
C ALA A 133 -15.63 35.72 -17.92
N THR A 134 -15.87 35.93 -19.18
CA THR A 134 -15.25 37.00 -19.95
C THR A 134 -15.65 38.28 -19.23
N VAL A 135 -14.64 39.04 -18.82
CA VAL A 135 -14.76 40.39 -18.24
C VAL A 135 -15.59 41.33 -19.15
N ARG A 136 -16.05 40.85 -20.29
CA ARG A 136 -16.87 41.57 -21.24
C ARG A 136 -18.32 41.80 -20.82
N ASP A 137 -18.84 40.93 -19.91
CA ASP A 137 -20.26 41.05 -19.52
C ASP A 137 -20.48 41.95 -18.29
N ALA A 138 -19.42 42.52 -17.73
CA ALA A 138 -19.48 43.42 -16.58
C ALA A 138 -19.58 44.91 -17.00
N PHE A 139 -19.51 45.25 -18.30
CA PHE A 139 -19.51 46.62 -18.78
C PHE A 139 -20.56 46.89 -19.88
N SER A 140 -21.60 46.07 -19.98
CA SER A 140 -22.76 46.33 -20.86
C SER A 140 -23.99 46.72 -20.05
#